data_95b948aeac5922f69f6e2d5b0d96575e
#
_entry.id   95b948aeac5922f69f6e2d5b0d96575e
#
_cell.length_a   1.000
_cell.length_b   1.000
_cell.length_c   1.000
_cell.angle_alpha   90.00
_cell.angle_beta   90.00
_cell.angle_gamma   90.00
#
_symmetry.space_group_name_H-M   'P 1'
#
loop_
_entity.id
_entity.type
_entity.pdbx_description
1 polymer ?
#
loop_
_entity_poly.entity_id
_entity_poly.type
_entity_poly.pdbx_seq_one_letter_code
_entity_poly.pdbx_strand_id
1 'polypeptide(L)'
;MAAHNFIPYTISSDNTSQPNFNFVIDIIETVGTVANPIARLVYPTQPNVNTLTFDVGSVLKNYVSHDALNVIGTYTAANINSRVNYYCEFRELYDNVSGIPTLSTVLAKDPTTPSSTNYKVATNAIFDFEDYTPLAYANCNVSGFGFLNQSLTDDEELYLSQYRVLTFFDPNRVVTHVALSADGIAPQTIPVSLTANEYVFNINAVAYLFDYTDGIPIPKNFVLRLLSGSTTLATKRFKLGDNCSQYENVRLHWLNKLGGIEAYNFTKSSKKSENINRKQFKAPLQIGYSKSERLKTNYNTTIEDSIQVN
;
A
#
# COMPACT_ATOMS: atom_id res chain seq x y z
N MET A 1 -2.80 -6.98 9.56
CA MET A 1 -4.10 -6.28 9.56
C MET A 1 -4.11 -5.24 8.44
N ALA A 2 -5.27 -4.87 7.88
CA ALA A 2 -5.34 -3.80 6.87
C ALA A 2 -5.40 -2.44 7.58
N ALA A 3 -4.45 -1.54 7.29
CA ALA A 3 -4.32 -0.26 7.99
C ALA A 3 -5.50 0.69 7.75
N HIS A 4 -6.17 0.56 6.60
CA HIS A 4 -7.32 1.40 6.26
C HIS A 4 -8.65 0.90 6.84
N ASN A 5 -8.62 -0.21 7.56
CA ASN A 5 -9.80 -0.75 8.24
C ASN A 5 -9.86 -0.34 9.71
N PHE A 6 -11.03 -0.54 10.31
CA PHE A 6 -11.20 -0.44 11.75
C PHE A 6 -10.37 -1.53 12.43
N ILE A 7 -9.39 -1.13 13.25
CA ILE A 7 -8.54 -2.03 14.04
C ILE A 7 -8.86 -1.81 15.51
N PRO A 8 -9.84 -2.57 16.07
CA PRO A 8 -10.31 -2.34 17.42
C PRO A 8 -9.35 -2.87 18.47
N TYR A 9 -9.13 -2.07 19.51
CA TYR A 9 -8.52 -2.48 20.76
C TYR A 9 -9.47 -2.11 21.91
N THR A 10 -9.92 -3.10 22.64
CA THR A 10 -10.81 -2.89 23.79
C THR A 10 -10.03 -3.05 25.08
N ILE A 11 -10.11 -2.06 25.94
CA ILE A 11 -9.54 -2.05 27.27
C ILE A 11 -10.60 -1.81 28.32
N SER A 12 -10.34 -2.26 29.53
CA SER A 12 -11.20 -2.04 30.71
C SER A 12 -10.37 -1.57 31.88
N SER A 13 -11.00 -0.84 32.78
CA SER A 13 -10.41 -0.39 34.03
C SER A 13 -11.43 -0.35 35.14
N ASP A 14 -10.97 -0.70 36.33
CA ASP A 14 -11.74 -0.55 37.57
C ASP A 14 -11.59 0.83 38.21
N ASN A 15 -10.66 1.65 37.68
CA ASN A 15 -10.32 3.00 38.18
C ASN A 15 -11.15 4.12 37.55
N THR A 16 -12.19 3.80 36.79
CA THR A 16 -12.99 4.78 36.04
C THR A 16 -13.73 5.82 36.92
N SER A 17 -13.82 5.56 38.23
CA SER A 17 -14.36 6.49 39.22
C SER A 17 -13.39 7.58 39.69
N GLN A 18 -12.10 7.48 39.28
CA GLN A 18 -11.11 8.49 39.64
C GLN A 18 -11.39 9.81 38.94
N PRO A 19 -11.05 10.96 39.58
CA PRO A 19 -11.26 12.27 39.00
C PRO A 19 -10.52 12.43 37.66
N ASN A 20 -11.20 12.99 36.66
CA ASN A 20 -10.68 13.24 35.31
C ASN A 20 -10.04 12.02 34.65
N PHE A 21 -10.62 10.86 34.88
CA PHE A 21 -10.13 9.60 34.33
C PHE A 21 -10.21 9.57 32.79
N ASN A 22 -9.12 9.15 32.17
CA ASN A 22 -9.02 8.91 30.74
C ASN A 22 -8.32 7.57 30.47
N PHE A 23 -8.78 6.90 29.47
CA PHE A 23 -8.01 5.79 28.85
C PHE A 23 -6.93 6.34 27.92
N VAL A 24 -5.75 5.73 27.95
CA VAL A 24 -4.62 6.09 27.10
C VAL A 24 -4.11 4.86 26.37
N ILE A 25 -3.93 5.01 25.07
CA ILE A 25 -3.22 4.03 24.25
C ILE A 25 -2.05 4.71 23.56
N ASP A 26 -0.85 4.18 23.77
CA ASP A 26 0.36 4.53 23.05
C ASP A 26 0.55 3.53 21.90
N ILE A 27 0.65 4.03 20.68
CA ILE A 27 0.94 3.24 19.49
C ILE A 27 2.43 3.44 19.20
N ILE A 28 3.17 2.34 19.15
CA ILE A 28 4.62 2.36 19.05
C ILE A 28 5.03 1.52 17.86
N GLU A 29 5.77 2.14 16.93
CA GLU A 29 6.39 1.46 15.80
C GLU A 29 7.65 0.71 16.27
N THR A 30 7.87 -0.46 15.68
CA THR A 30 9.11 -1.22 15.89
C THR A 30 9.88 -1.33 14.57
N VAL A 31 11.09 -0.74 14.57
CA VAL A 31 12.05 -0.88 13.47
C VAL A 31 13.27 -1.61 14.01
N GLY A 32 13.37 -2.90 13.74
CA GLY A 32 14.40 -3.74 14.34
C GLY A 32 14.26 -3.82 15.86
N THR A 33 15.22 -3.28 16.60
CA THR A 33 15.21 -3.21 18.08
C THR A 33 14.75 -1.85 18.62
N VAL A 34 14.50 -0.89 17.74
CA VAL A 34 14.15 0.48 18.14
C VAL A 34 12.63 0.62 18.21
N ALA A 35 12.16 1.18 19.34
CA ALA A 35 10.75 1.50 19.57
C ALA A 35 10.54 3.00 19.36
N ASN A 36 9.74 3.37 18.38
CA ASN A 36 9.44 4.75 18.04
C ASN A 36 7.96 5.05 18.37
N PRO A 37 7.65 5.96 19.31
CA PRO A 37 6.29 6.38 19.54
C PRO A 37 5.67 6.99 18.29
N ILE A 38 4.57 6.42 17.79
CA ILE A 38 3.80 6.95 16.65
C ILE A 38 2.79 7.96 17.13
N ALA A 39 1.95 7.58 18.08
CA ALA A 39 0.87 8.40 18.58
C ALA A 39 0.44 7.98 19.98
N ARG A 40 -0.12 8.95 20.70
CA ARG A 40 -0.87 8.73 21.94
C ARG A 40 -2.31 9.16 21.73
N LEU A 41 -3.24 8.25 21.95
CA LEU A 41 -4.67 8.52 21.95
C LEU A 41 -5.16 8.57 23.39
N VAL A 42 -5.90 9.62 23.72
CA VAL A 42 -6.46 9.86 25.05
C VAL A 42 -7.96 10.07 24.91
N TYR A 43 -8.73 9.24 25.62
CA TYR A 43 -10.19 9.33 25.58
C TYR A 43 -10.77 9.34 26.99
N PRO A 44 -11.66 10.30 27.27
CA PRO A 44 -12.39 10.33 28.52
C PRO A 44 -13.37 9.14 28.60
N THR A 45 -13.61 8.68 29.81
CA THR A 45 -14.67 7.69 30.05
C THR A 45 -16.06 8.34 29.91
N GLN A 46 -17.00 7.52 29.43
CA GLN A 46 -18.41 7.85 29.59
C GLN A 46 -18.88 7.46 30.99
N PRO A 47 -19.85 8.17 31.59
CA PRO A 47 -20.41 7.80 32.90
C PRO A 47 -20.93 6.36 32.90
N ASN A 48 -20.55 5.60 33.91
CA ASN A 48 -20.93 4.18 34.10
C ASN A 48 -20.41 3.20 33.06
N VAL A 49 -19.36 3.58 32.30
CA VAL A 49 -18.70 2.71 31.34
C VAL A 49 -17.25 2.49 31.77
N ASN A 50 -16.91 1.26 32.04
CA ASN A 50 -15.55 0.85 32.46
C ASN A 50 -14.71 0.27 31.31
N THR A 51 -15.23 0.29 30.09
CA THR A 51 -14.56 -0.23 28.90
C THR A 51 -14.53 0.81 27.79
N LEU A 52 -13.49 0.79 26.98
CA LEU A 52 -13.38 1.62 25.78
C LEU A 52 -12.75 0.83 24.64
N THR A 53 -13.25 1.05 23.43
CA THR A 53 -12.65 0.51 22.20
C THR A 53 -12.01 1.63 21.41
N PHE A 54 -10.70 1.51 21.17
CA PHE A 54 -9.93 2.41 20.32
C PHE A 54 -9.90 1.86 18.89
N ASP A 55 -9.88 2.77 17.91
CA ASP A 55 -9.52 2.46 16.54
C ASP A 55 -8.09 2.93 16.26
N VAL A 56 -7.15 2.01 16.22
CA VAL A 56 -5.76 2.34 15.89
C VAL A 56 -5.53 2.40 14.37
N GLY A 57 -6.41 1.83 13.55
CA GLY A 57 -6.36 1.92 12.10
C GLY A 57 -6.41 3.36 11.61
N SER A 58 -7.18 4.22 12.28
CA SER A 58 -7.28 5.65 11.97
C SER A 58 -5.93 6.38 12.02
N VAL A 59 -4.99 5.90 12.84
CA VAL A 59 -3.62 6.41 12.92
C VAL A 59 -2.70 5.68 11.96
N LEU A 60 -2.70 4.34 11.96
CA LEU A 60 -1.77 3.50 11.21
C LEU A 60 -1.85 3.72 9.70
N LYS A 61 -3.04 4.06 9.16
CA LYS A 61 -3.20 4.38 7.73
C LYS A 61 -2.31 5.53 7.24
N ASN A 62 -1.87 6.43 8.13
CA ASN A 62 -1.00 7.54 7.79
C ASN A 62 0.48 7.14 7.75
N TYR A 63 0.82 5.94 8.23
CA TYR A 63 2.18 5.40 8.29
C TYR A 63 2.43 4.31 7.25
N VAL A 64 1.44 4.02 6.43
CA VAL A 64 1.58 3.09 5.31
C VAL A 64 1.39 3.83 4.00
N SER A 65 2.23 3.53 3.04
CA SER A 65 2.15 4.05 1.69
C SER A 65 2.63 2.98 0.73
N HIS A 66 2.49 3.20 -0.56
CA HIS A 66 3.12 2.34 -1.55
C HIS A 66 4.42 3.01 -2.02
N ASP A 67 5.52 2.26 -2.00
CA ASP A 67 6.76 2.76 -2.58
C ASP A 67 6.55 3.00 -4.07
N ALA A 68 7.00 4.18 -4.53
CA ALA A 68 6.89 4.54 -5.93
C ALA A 68 7.55 3.44 -6.79
N LEU A 69 6.96 3.19 -7.95
CA LEU A 69 7.39 2.15 -8.89
C LEU A 69 8.77 2.44 -9.54
N ASN A 70 9.74 2.86 -8.74
CA ASN A 70 11.13 3.03 -9.18
C ASN A 70 11.81 1.69 -9.52
N VAL A 71 11.02 0.67 -9.84
CA VAL A 71 11.44 -0.68 -10.18
C VAL A 71 11.89 -0.80 -11.64
N ILE A 72 11.99 0.33 -12.37
CA ILE A 72 12.53 0.32 -13.74
C ILE A 72 14.02 -0.05 -13.63
N GLY A 73 14.35 -1.26 -14.08
CA GLY A 73 15.72 -1.78 -14.06
C GLY A 73 16.10 -2.61 -12.83
N THR A 74 15.21 -2.80 -11.84
CA THR A 74 15.40 -3.77 -10.76
C THR A 74 14.43 -4.93 -10.89
N TYR A 75 14.91 -6.14 -10.62
CA TYR A 75 14.09 -7.36 -10.73
C TYR A 75 13.09 -7.46 -9.59
N THR A 76 13.56 -7.22 -8.37
CA THR A 76 12.77 -7.25 -7.16
C THR A 76 13.11 -6.05 -6.29
N ALA A 77 12.11 -5.49 -5.65
CA ALA A 77 12.29 -4.45 -4.65
C ALA A 77 11.35 -4.71 -3.47
N ALA A 78 11.89 -4.57 -2.25
CA ALA A 78 11.07 -4.58 -1.07
C ALA A 78 10.17 -3.35 -1.04
N ASN A 79 8.90 -3.54 -0.68
CA ASN A 79 7.93 -2.47 -0.49
C ASN A 79 7.81 -2.19 1.01
N ILE A 80 8.85 -1.57 1.57
CA ILE A 80 8.99 -1.38 3.02
C ILE A 80 7.94 -0.44 3.60
N ASN A 81 7.52 0.57 2.83
CA ASN A 81 6.54 1.57 3.27
C ASN A 81 5.09 1.06 3.16
N SER A 82 4.86 -0.10 2.53
CA SER A 82 3.51 -0.68 2.44
C SER A 82 3.00 -1.30 3.73
N ARG A 83 3.77 -1.20 4.80
CA ARG A 83 3.43 -1.76 6.11
C ARG A 83 4.08 -0.98 7.23
N VAL A 84 3.49 -1.11 8.41
CA VAL A 84 4.06 -0.65 9.67
C VAL A 84 4.02 -1.79 10.69
N ASN A 85 5.14 -2.02 11.36
CA ASN A 85 5.23 -2.94 12.47
C ASN A 85 4.98 -2.16 13.75
N TYR A 86 4.05 -2.60 14.58
CA TYR A 86 3.67 -1.84 15.76
C TYR A 86 3.26 -2.74 16.92
N TYR A 87 3.21 -2.14 18.10
CA TYR A 87 2.54 -2.66 19.27
C TYR A 87 1.83 -1.53 20.01
N CYS A 88 0.90 -1.90 20.88
CA CYS A 88 0.15 -0.95 21.68
C CYS A 88 0.50 -1.12 23.16
N GLU A 89 0.62 0.00 23.88
CA GLU A 89 0.69 0.06 25.33
C GLU A 89 -0.55 0.76 25.89
N PHE A 90 -1.15 0.15 26.89
CA PHE A 90 -2.35 0.67 27.53
C PHE A 90 -2.00 1.27 28.88
N ARG A 91 -2.54 2.45 29.16
CA ARG A 91 -2.33 3.23 30.38
C ARG A 91 -3.60 3.92 30.80
N GLU A 92 -3.59 4.47 31.99
CA GLU A 92 -4.62 5.31 32.56
C GLU A 92 -4.05 6.68 32.88
N LEU A 93 -4.85 7.71 32.68
CA LEU A 93 -4.55 9.08 33.06
C LEU A 93 -5.68 9.58 33.97
N TYR A 94 -5.38 9.94 35.20
CA TYR A 94 -6.35 10.49 36.15
C TYR A 94 -5.67 11.42 37.15
N ASP A 95 -6.43 12.25 37.85
CA ASP A 95 -5.90 13.10 38.87
C ASP A 95 -5.59 12.31 40.13
N ASN A 96 -4.39 12.50 40.67
CA ASN A 96 -4.02 11.97 41.97
C ASN A 96 -4.74 12.70 43.11
N VAL A 97 -4.52 12.27 44.34
CA VAL A 97 -5.13 12.87 45.54
C VAL A 97 -4.80 14.37 45.74
N SER A 98 -3.80 14.88 45.05
CA SER A 98 -3.42 16.30 45.07
C SER A 98 -4.00 17.07 43.88
N GLY A 99 -4.88 16.46 43.05
CA GLY A 99 -5.47 17.06 41.87
C GLY A 99 -4.48 17.24 40.69
N ILE A 100 -3.39 16.46 40.68
CA ILE A 100 -2.38 16.53 39.62
C ILE A 100 -2.61 15.36 38.64
N PRO A 101 -2.75 15.65 37.33
CA PRO A 101 -2.86 14.60 36.31
C PRO A 101 -1.66 13.66 36.35
N THR A 102 -1.93 12.39 36.54
CA THR A 102 -0.89 11.34 36.67
C THR A 102 -1.14 10.22 35.68
N LEU A 103 -0.14 9.94 34.83
CA LEU A 103 -0.16 8.82 33.92
C LEU A 103 0.30 7.57 34.65
N SER A 104 -0.47 6.49 34.58
CA SER A 104 -0.08 5.21 35.17
C SER A 104 1.13 4.60 34.48
N THR A 105 1.75 3.61 35.12
CA THR A 105 2.65 2.67 34.45
C THR A 105 1.88 1.93 33.35
N VAL A 106 2.60 1.25 32.45
CA VAL A 106 1.97 0.40 31.43
C VAL A 106 1.21 -0.73 32.10
N LEU A 107 -0.09 -0.81 31.87
CA LEU A 107 -0.98 -1.81 32.44
C LEU A 107 -0.99 -3.08 31.60
N ALA A 108 -1.02 -2.93 30.30
CA ALA A 108 -1.03 -4.03 29.34
C ALA A 108 -0.30 -3.63 28.05
N LYS A 109 0.14 -4.64 27.30
CA LYS A 109 0.73 -4.49 25.97
C LYS A 109 0.09 -5.49 25.02
N ASP A 110 -0.04 -5.11 23.75
CA ASP A 110 -0.44 -6.04 22.68
C ASP A 110 0.52 -5.92 21.49
N PRO A 111 1.30 -6.95 21.17
CA PRO A 111 1.41 -8.23 21.90
C PRO A 111 1.99 -8.08 23.30
N THR A 112 1.66 -9.02 24.20
CA THR A 112 1.99 -8.95 25.63
C THR A 112 3.49 -8.76 25.91
N THR A 113 4.33 -9.34 25.08
CA THR A 113 5.81 -9.20 25.12
C THR A 113 6.32 -8.71 23.78
N PRO A 114 6.21 -7.39 23.47
CA PRO A 114 6.73 -6.87 22.21
C PRO A 114 8.25 -7.07 22.12
N SER A 115 8.69 -7.45 20.93
CA SER A 115 10.12 -7.64 20.61
C SER A 115 10.35 -7.38 19.12
N SER A 116 11.58 -7.47 18.66
CA SER A 116 11.91 -7.39 17.23
C SER A 116 11.27 -8.49 16.36
N THR A 117 10.73 -9.54 17.00
CA THR A 117 10.07 -10.66 16.31
C THR A 117 8.61 -10.85 16.73
N ASN A 118 8.15 -10.15 17.77
CA ASN A 118 6.79 -10.23 18.28
C ASN A 118 6.13 -8.86 18.28
N TYR A 119 5.46 -8.54 17.19
CA TYR A 119 4.74 -7.29 16.93
C TYR A 119 3.54 -7.55 16.02
N LYS A 120 2.66 -6.57 15.93
CA LYS A 120 1.57 -6.58 14.94
C LYS A 120 2.04 -5.92 13.64
N VAL A 121 1.45 -6.32 12.54
CA VAL A 121 1.73 -5.73 11.22
C VAL A 121 0.44 -5.15 10.67
N ALA A 122 0.47 -3.88 10.31
CA ALA A 122 -0.56 -3.25 9.50
C ALA A 122 -0.01 -3.00 8.10
N THR A 123 -0.77 -3.41 7.08
CA THR A 123 -0.40 -3.29 5.67
C THR A 123 -1.25 -2.24 4.97
N ASN A 124 -0.74 -1.66 3.90
CA ASN A 124 -1.46 -0.70 3.06
C ASN A 124 -2.55 -1.40 2.25
N ALA A 125 -3.58 -1.87 2.95
CA ALA A 125 -4.71 -2.61 2.40
C ALA A 125 -6.02 -2.09 2.98
N ILE A 126 -7.11 -2.31 2.26
CA ILE A 126 -8.48 -2.05 2.70
C ILE A 126 -9.32 -3.26 2.35
N PHE A 127 -9.96 -3.88 3.34
CA PHE A 127 -10.85 -5.02 3.13
C PHE A 127 -12.29 -4.58 3.36
N ASP A 128 -13.21 -5.14 2.61
CA ASP A 128 -14.61 -5.06 2.97
C ASP A 128 -14.85 -5.80 4.28
N PHE A 129 -15.80 -5.36 5.09
CA PHE A 129 -16.05 -5.95 6.41
C PHE A 129 -16.35 -7.46 6.31
N GLU A 130 -16.99 -7.89 5.24
CA GLU A 130 -17.31 -9.29 4.95
C GLU A 130 -16.07 -10.11 4.58
N ASP A 131 -15.06 -9.47 4.00
CA ASP A 131 -13.79 -10.08 3.63
C ASP A 131 -12.77 -10.07 4.79
N TYR A 132 -13.09 -9.40 5.90
CA TYR A 132 -12.21 -9.26 7.07
C TYR A 132 -12.17 -10.54 7.89
N THR A 133 -11.76 -11.61 7.26
CA THR A 133 -11.37 -12.82 7.98
C THR A 133 -9.84 -12.91 7.94
N PRO A 134 -9.21 -13.51 8.98
CA PRO A 134 -7.78 -13.87 8.91
C PRO A 134 -7.41 -14.70 7.67
N LEU A 135 -8.41 -15.27 7.03
CA LEU A 135 -8.37 -16.01 5.78
C LEU A 135 -8.18 -15.11 4.53
N ALA A 136 -8.38 -13.79 4.58
CA ALA A 136 -8.20 -12.96 3.40
C ALA A 136 -6.74 -12.98 2.90
N TYR A 137 -5.76 -12.98 3.80
CA TYR A 137 -4.37 -13.27 3.43
C TYR A 137 -4.09 -14.77 3.28
N ALA A 138 -4.81 -15.64 3.97
CA ALA A 138 -4.69 -17.09 3.82
C ALA A 138 -5.26 -17.59 2.48
N ASN A 139 -6.23 -16.91 1.91
CA ASN A 139 -6.75 -17.22 0.56
C ASN A 139 -5.76 -16.84 -0.56
N CYS A 140 -4.71 -16.08 -0.24
CA CYS A 140 -3.62 -15.87 -1.19
C CYS A 140 -2.83 -17.14 -1.46
N ASN A 141 -2.80 -18.08 -0.52
CA ASN A 141 -2.38 -19.48 -0.70
C ASN A 141 -2.56 -20.28 0.61
N VAL A 142 -2.58 -21.61 0.54
CA VAL A 142 -2.67 -22.55 1.67
C VAL A 142 -1.55 -22.35 2.71
N SER A 143 -0.47 -21.64 2.34
CA SER A 143 0.69 -21.36 3.20
C SER A 143 0.77 -19.89 3.67
N GLY A 144 -0.25 -19.07 3.40
CA GLY A 144 -0.31 -17.68 3.88
C GLY A 144 0.58 -16.70 3.11
N PHE A 145 1.08 -17.03 1.92
CA PHE A 145 1.77 -16.14 1.01
C PHE A 145 1.14 -16.21 -0.39
N GLY A 146 1.35 -15.20 -1.22
CA GLY A 146 0.83 -15.16 -2.58
C GLY A 146 0.91 -13.78 -3.22
N PHE A 147 0.49 -13.72 -4.47
CA PHE A 147 0.35 -12.44 -5.15
C PHE A 147 -0.81 -11.64 -4.57
N LEU A 148 -0.55 -10.38 -4.26
CA LEU A 148 -1.58 -9.43 -3.83
C LEU A 148 -2.37 -8.85 -5.01
N ASN A 149 -1.98 -9.18 -6.24
CA ASN A 149 -2.69 -8.78 -7.44
C ASN A 149 -3.99 -9.59 -7.59
N GLN A 150 -5.11 -8.90 -7.76
CA GLN A 150 -6.43 -9.53 -7.87
C GLN A 150 -6.83 -9.85 -9.32
N SER A 151 -6.33 -9.07 -10.27
CA SER A 151 -6.54 -9.30 -11.71
C SER A 151 -5.71 -10.49 -12.23
N LEU A 152 -5.77 -11.60 -11.51
CA LEU A 152 -5.04 -12.80 -11.87
C LEU A 152 -5.82 -13.62 -12.93
N THR A 153 -6.07 -13.02 -14.08
CA THR A 153 -6.44 -13.85 -15.24
C THR A 153 -5.22 -14.64 -15.68
N ASP A 154 -5.37 -15.92 -15.92
CA ASP A 154 -4.39 -16.69 -16.65
C ASP A 154 -4.18 -16.01 -18.03
N ASP A 155 -2.92 -15.93 -18.47
CA ASP A 155 -2.54 -15.31 -19.74
C ASP A 155 -2.79 -13.77 -19.82
N GLU A 156 -2.42 -13.05 -18.77
CA GLU A 156 -2.41 -11.58 -18.80
C GLU A 156 -1.54 -11.06 -19.94
N GLU A 157 -2.10 -10.14 -20.75
CA GLU A 157 -1.39 -9.54 -21.86
C GLU A 157 -0.42 -8.45 -21.37
N LEU A 158 0.86 -8.61 -21.72
CA LEU A 158 1.93 -7.64 -21.42
C LEU A 158 2.47 -7.02 -22.71
N TYR A 159 2.85 -5.76 -22.62
CA TYR A 159 3.54 -5.05 -23.68
C TYR A 159 4.97 -4.72 -23.25
N LEU A 160 5.96 -4.95 -24.09
CA LEU A 160 7.38 -4.73 -23.78
C LEU A 160 7.71 -3.27 -23.42
N SER A 161 6.95 -2.32 -23.96
CA SER A 161 7.08 -0.89 -23.64
C SER A 161 6.57 -0.53 -22.25
N GLN A 162 5.99 -1.48 -21.53
CA GLN A 162 5.30 -1.26 -20.26
C GLN A 162 5.91 -2.18 -19.20
N TYR A 163 6.15 -1.64 -18.01
CA TYR A 163 6.53 -2.47 -16.89
C TYR A 163 5.27 -3.03 -16.21
N ARG A 164 5.36 -4.28 -15.77
CA ARG A 164 4.32 -4.95 -14.98
C ARG A 164 4.89 -5.30 -13.63
N VAL A 165 4.36 -4.65 -12.60
CA VAL A 165 4.73 -4.96 -11.23
C VAL A 165 3.74 -5.99 -10.67
N LEU A 166 4.26 -7.08 -10.17
CA LEU A 166 3.56 -8.03 -9.34
C LEU A 166 3.97 -7.79 -7.90
N THR A 167 2.99 -7.59 -7.03
CA THR A 167 3.22 -7.47 -5.59
C THR A 167 2.89 -8.80 -4.95
N PHE A 168 3.78 -9.34 -4.12
CA PHE A 168 3.49 -10.54 -3.35
C PHE A 168 3.84 -10.36 -1.87
N PHE A 169 3.14 -11.13 -1.04
CA PHE A 169 3.29 -11.16 0.39
C PHE A 169 3.90 -12.49 0.83
N ASP A 170 5.01 -12.43 1.56
CA ASP A 170 5.74 -13.59 2.09
C ASP A 170 6.06 -13.40 3.58
N PRO A 171 5.08 -13.68 4.47
CA PRO A 171 5.24 -13.47 5.91
C PRO A 171 6.29 -14.40 6.54
N ASN A 172 6.55 -15.53 5.91
CA ASN A 172 7.46 -16.56 6.43
C ASN A 172 8.83 -16.54 5.75
N ARG A 173 9.03 -15.65 4.77
CA ARG A 173 10.29 -15.54 3.99
C ARG A 173 10.73 -16.85 3.36
N VAL A 174 9.77 -17.57 2.80
CA VAL A 174 10.03 -18.87 2.18
C VAL A 174 10.41 -18.77 0.72
N VAL A 175 10.16 -17.64 0.07
CA VAL A 175 10.54 -17.41 -1.33
C VAL A 175 12.06 -17.23 -1.40
N THR A 176 12.71 -18.09 -2.15
CA THR A 176 14.17 -18.07 -2.36
C THR A 176 14.56 -17.62 -3.76
N HIS A 177 13.70 -17.88 -4.74
CA HIS A 177 13.97 -17.59 -6.15
C HIS A 177 12.72 -17.15 -6.89
N VAL A 178 12.93 -16.35 -7.92
CA VAL A 178 11.95 -16.10 -8.97
C VAL A 178 12.45 -16.84 -10.22
N ALA A 179 11.62 -17.68 -10.80
CA ALA A 179 11.92 -18.38 -12.04
C ALA A 179 11.08 -17.84 -13.18
N LEU A 180 11.71 -17.61 -14.32
CA LEU A 180 11.07 -17.32 -15.58
C LEU A 180 11.24 -18.51 -16.51
N SER A 181 10.17 -18.92 -17.18
CA SER A 181 10.20 -19.93 -18.23
C SER A 181 9.34 -19.46 -19.40
N ALA A 182 9.76 -19.80 -20.60
CA ALA A 182 9.04 -19.46 -21.81
C ALA A 182 9.12 -20.62 -22.82
N ASP A 183 8.22 -20.62 -23.80
CA ASP A 183 8.16 -21.66 -24.79
C ASP A 183 9.49 -21.77 -25.58
N GLY A 184 10.11 -22.94 -25.57
CA GLY A 184 11.36 -23.23 -26.31
C GLY A 184 12.64 -22.72 -25.63
N ILE A 185 12.57 -22.14 -24.42
CA ILE A 185 13.71 -21.58 -23.72
C ILE A 185 13.87 -22.21 -22.34
N ALA A 186 15.12 -22.54 -21.95
CA ALA A 186 15.40 -23.14 -20.66
C ALA A 186 15.00 -22.20 -19.50
N PRO A 187 14.40 -22.71 -18.41
CA PRO A 187 14.03 -21.88 -17.27
C PRO A 187 15.25 -21.18 -16.67
N GLN A 188 15.12 -19.88 -16.40
CA GLN A 188 16.09 -19.11 -15.67
C GLN A 188 15.58 -18.85 -14.25
N THR A 189 16.46 -18.97 -13.27
CA THR A 189 16.14 -18.67 -11.86
C THR A 189 17.03 -17.57 -11.34
N ILE A 190 16.42 -16.57 -10.71
CA ILE A 190 17.11 -15.44 -10.09
C ILE A 190 16.89 -15.51 -8.59
N PRO A 191 17.95 -15.53 -7.79
CA PRO A 191 17.81 -15.56 -6.33
C PRO A 191 17.16 -14.26 -5.82
N VAL A 192 16.27 -14.40 -4.84
CA VAL A 192 15.67 -13.30 -4.12
C VAL A 192 16.31 -13.25 -2.74
N SER A 193 17.06 -12.19 -2.47
CA SER A 193 17.62 -11.96 -1.13
C SER A 193 16.64 -11.14 -0.31
N LEU A 194 15.98 -11.81 0.64
CA LEU A 194 15.06 -11.16 1.57
C LEU A 194 15.80 -10.82 2.86
N THR A 195 15.84 -9.54 3.22
CA THR A 195 16.35 -9.13 4.53
C THR A 195 15.31 -9.36 5.63
N ALA A 196 15.77 -9.36 6.88
CA ALA A 196 14.86 -9.45 8.02
C ALA A 196 13.84 -8.31 7.97
N ASN A 197 12.56 -8.61 8.17
CA ASN A 197 11.43 -7.67 8.17
C ASN A 197 10.89 -7.23 6.79
N GLU A 198 11.29 -7.85 5.70
CA GLU A 198 10.70 -7.60 4.39
C GLU A 198 9.67 -8.69 4.10
N TYR A 199 8.38 -8.34 4.04
CA TYR A 199 7.27 -9.28 3.80
C TYR A 199 6.51 -8.99 2.51
N VAL A 200 6.62 -7.78 1.97
CA VAL A 200 5.95 -7.35 0.74
C VAL A 200 7.00 -6.99 -0.29
N PHE A 201 6.89 -7.57 -1.47
CA PHE A 201 7.84 -7.39 -2.58
C PHE A 201 7.13 -7.01 -3.85
N ASN A 202 7.80 -6.18 -4.62
CA ASN A 202 7.44 -5.90 -5.99
C ASN A 202 8.39 -6.63 -6.93
N ILE A 203 7.86 -7.29 -7.95
CA ILE A 203 8.60 -7.95 -9.01
C ILE A 203 8.26 -7.26 -10.32
N ASN A 204 9.27 -6.81 -11.06
CA ASN A 204 9.07 -6.31 -12.41
C ASN A 204 9.16 -7.48 -13.41
N ALA A 205 8.01 -8.00 -13.82
CA ALA A 205 7.93 -9.14 -14.74
C ALA A 205 8.58 -8.84 -16.11
N VAL A 206 8.54 -7.59 -16.55
CA VAL A 206 9.13 -7.18 -17.84
C VAL A 206 10.65 -7.12 -17.76
N ALA A 207 11.21 -6.63 -16.64
CA ALA A 207 12.66 -6.63 -16.45
C ALA A 207 13.23 -8.07 -16.48
N TYR A 208 12.55 -9.01 -15.84
CA TYR A 208 12.92 -10.43 -15.91
C TYR A 208 12.90 -10.96 -17.35
N LEU A 209 11.89 -10.57 -18.14
CA LEU A 209 11.77 -10.99 -19.51
C LEU A 209 12.91 -10.45 -20.37
N PHE A 210 13.29 -9.19 -20.22
CA PHE A 210 14.37 -8.58 -20.99
C PHE A 210 15.72 -9.23 -20.74
N ASP A 211 16.04 -9.48 -19.47
CA ASP A 211 17.30 -10.15 -19.12
C ASP A 211 17.36 -11.58 -19.63
N TYR A 212 16.20 -12.23 -19.66
CA TYR A 212 16.06 -13.60 -20.13
C TYR A 212 16.21 -13.75 -21.66
N THR A 213 15.84 -12.72 -22.41
CA THR A 213 15.78 -12.75 -23.87
C THR A 213 16.95 -12.04 -24.54
N ASP A 214 18.01 -11.69 -23.80
CA ASP A 214 19.18 -11.05 -24.40
C ASP A 214 19.76 -11.91 -25.54
N GLY A 215 19.64 -11.40 -26.78
CA GLY A 215 20.05 -12.09 -27.98
C GLY A 215 19.14 -13.24 -28.49
N ILE A 216 17.98 -13.47 -27.87
CA ILE A 216 17.01 -14.52 -28.25
C ILE A 216 15.69 -13.88 -28.71
N PRO A 217 14.98 -14.47 -29.70
CA PRO A 217 13.65 -14.00 -30.07
C PRO A 217 12.70 -14.02 -28.87
N ILE A 218 12.02 -12.92 -28.63
CA ILE A 218 11.12 -12.76 -27.49
C ILE A 218 9.95 -13.73 -27.62
N PRO A 219 9.74 -14.62 -26.65
CA PRO A 219 8.67 -15.63 -26.69
C PRO A 219 7.29 -14.96 -26.54
N LYS A 220 6.29 -15.53 -27.22
CA LYS A 220 4.91 -15.03 -27.11
C LYS A 220 4.26 -15.28 -25.75
N ASN A 221 4.63 -16.38 -25.09
CA ASN A 221 4.10 -16.76 -23.79
C ASN A 221 5.25 -17.00 -22.83
N PHE A 222 5.10 -16.53 -21.59
CA PHE A 222 6.05 -16.82 -20.53
C PHE A 222 5.36 -16.98 -19.17
N VAL A 223 6.04 -17.66 -18.27
CA VAL A 223 5.53 -18.00 -16.95
C VAL A 223 6.53 -17.57 -15.90
N LEU A 224 6.06 -16.79 -14.95
CA LEU A 224 6.82 -16.39 -13.77
C LEU A 224 6.36 -17.24 -12.58
N ARG A 225 7.34 -17.83 -11.86
CA ARG A 225 7.09 -18.65 -10.67
C ARG A 225 7.86 -18.12 -9.48
N LEU A 226 7.23 -18.16 -8.33
CA LEU A 226 7.91 -17.99 -7.04
C LEU A 226 8.28 -19.37 -6.51
N LEU A 227 9.54 -19.52 -6.10
CA LEU A 227 10.09 -20.81 -5.67
C LEU A 227 10.60 -20.74 -4.23
N SER A 228 10.40 -21.83 -3.49
CA SER A 228 11.15 -22.15 -2.26
C SER A 228 12.04 -23.35 -2.55
N GLY A 229 13.34 -23.12 -2.74
CA GLY A 229 14.22 -24.14 -3.31
C GLY A 229 13.72 -24.63 -4.68
N SER A 230 13.34 -25.89 -4.77
CA SER A 230 12.74 -26.50 -5.99
C SER A 230 11.21 -26.47 -6.02
N THR A 231 10.55 -26.07 -4.94
CA THR A 231 9.09 -26.12 -4.83
C THR A 231 8.47 -24.84 -5.38
N THR A 232 7.52 -24.97 -6.31
CA THR A 232 6.75 -23.84 -6.82
C THR A 232 5.68 -23.43 -5.81
N LEU A 233 5.72 -22.18 -5.39
CA LEU A 233 4.80 -21.59 -4.42
C LEU A 233 3.63 -20.88 -5.11
N ALA A 234 3.92 -20.10 -6.15
CA ALA A 234 2.93 -19.38 -6.93
C ALA A 234 3.37 -19.29 -8.39
N THR A 235 2.40 -19.18 -9.29
CA THR A 235 2.64 -19.11 -10.74
C THR A 235 1.78 -18.00 -11.34
N LYS A 236 2.36 -17.21 -12.23
CA LYS A 236 1.66 -16.24 -13.07
C LYS A 236 2.06 -16.43 -14.51
N ARG A 237 1.07 -16.52 -15.40
CA ARG A 237 1.26 -16.66 -16.85
C ARG A 237 1.04 -15.31 -17.52
N PHE A 238 1.81 -15.07 -18.56
CA PHE A 238 1.73 -13.87 -19.36
C PHE A 238 1.78 -14.23 -20.84
N LYS A 239 1.05 -13.45 -21.62
CA LYS A 239 1.09 -13.45 -23.07
C LYS A 239 1.64 -12.11 -23.55
N LEU A 240 2.59 -12.13 -24.46
CA LEU A 240 3.09 -10.88 -25.03
C LEU A 240 2.09 -10.33 -26.06
N GLY A 241 1.62 -9.11 -25.83
CA GLY A 241 0.75 -8.42 -26.72
C GLY A 241 1.52 -7.82 -27.90
N ASP A 242 0.90 -7.81 -29.06
CA ASP A 242 1.47 -7.17 -30.25
C ASP A 242 1.48 -5.64 -30.06
N ASN A 243 2.61 -5.00 -30.22
CA ASN A 243 2.76 -3.53 -30.17
C ASN A 243 2.10 -2.79 -31.35
N CYS A 244 1.31 -3.47 -32.15
CA CYS A 244 0.63 -2.91 -33.32
C CYS A 244 -0.69 -2.19 -32.95
N SER A 245 -0.67 -1.39 -31.89
CA SER A 245 -1.84 -0.55 -31.57
C SER A 245 -1.86 0.65 -32.52
N GLN A 246 -3.01 0.84 -33.20
CA GLN A 246 -3.28 2.03 -34.03
C GLN A 246 -3.40 3.30 -33.15
N TYR A 247 -3.65 3.12 -31.86
CA TYR A 247 -3.90 4.18 -30.89
C TYR A 247 -2.83 4.18 -29.80
N GLU A 248 -2.65 5.34 -29.17
CA GLU A 248 -1.80 5.46 -28.00
C GLU A 248 -2.34 4.57 -26.86
N ASN A 249 -1.50 3.68 -26.34
CA ASN A 249 -1.89 2.86 -25.18
C ASN A 249 -1.89 3.72 -23.92
N VAL A 250 -3.03 3.76 -23.24
CA VAL A 250 -3.17 4.40 -21.93
C VAL A 250 -3.10 3.31 -20.87
N ARG A 251 -2.10 3.40 -19.98
CA ARG A 251 -1.94 2.47 -18.87
C ARG A 251 -2.33 3.13 -17.56
N LEU A 252 -3.25 2.50 -16.83
CA LEU A 252 -3.61 2.90 -15.48
C LEU A 252 -3.00 1.94 -14.46
N HIS A 253 -2.54 2.51 -13.35
CA HIS A 253 -2.09 1.76 -12.18
C HIS A 253 -2.90 2.21 -10.98
N TRP A 254 -3.30 1.25 -10.14
CA TRP A 254 -4.01 1.54 -8.90
C TRP A 254 -3.63 0.55 -7.80
N LEU A 255 -3.77 0.99 -6.57
CA LEU A 255 -3.65 0.12 -5.41
C LEU A 255 -4.95 -0.64 -5.24
N ASN A 256 -4.88 -1.96 -5.17
CA ASN A 256 -6.04 -2.80 -4.93
C ASN A 256 -6.34 -2.96 -3.43
N LYS A 257 -7.45 -3.57 -3.09
CA LYS A 257 -7.87 -3.77 -1.70
C LYS A 257 -6.89 -4.62 -0.86
N LEU A 258 -6.09 -5.46 -1.47
CA LEU A 258 -5.08 -6.29 -0.78
C LEU A 258 -3.74 -5.55 -0.57
N GLY A 259 -3.58 -4.34 -1.10
CA GLY A 259 -2.33 -3.59 -1.03
C GLY A 259 -1.35 -3.91 -2.16
N GLY A 260 -1.79 -4.62 -3.19
CA GLY A 260 -1.01 -4.85 -4.42
C GLY A 260 -1.26 -3.79 -5.48
N ILE A 261 -0.27 -3.55 -6.34
CA ILE A 261 -0.43 -2.67 -7.50
C ILE A 261 -1.02 -3.46 -8.66
N GLU A 262 -2.19 -3.02 -9.09
CA GLU A 262 -2.81 -3.47 -10.33
C GLU A 262 -2.47 -2.54 -11.48
N ALA A 263 -2.56 -3.07 -12.68
CA ALA A 263 -2.41 -2.28 -13.89
C ALA A 263 -3.32 -2.82 -15.00
N TYR A 264 -3.82 -1.90 -15.80
CA TYR A 264 -4.63 -2.24 -16.97
C TYR A 264 -4.24 -1.35 -18.14
N ASN A 265 -4.19 -1.94 -19.35
CA ASN A 265 -3.86 -1.26 -20.59
C ASN A 265 -5.13 -1.03 -21.41
N PHE A 266 -5.43 0.22 -21.67
CA PHE A 266 -6.45 0.61 -22.64
C PHE A 266 -5.79 0.75 -24.01
N THR A 267 -6.13 -0.15 -24.92
CA THR A 267 -5.52 -0.26 -26.25
C THR A 267 -6.41 0.33 -27.35
N LYS A 268 -7.61 0.78 -27.00
CA LYS A 268 -8.56 1.39 -27.93
C LYS A 268 -8.40 2.90 -27.96
N SER A 269 -9.20 3.58 -28.81
CA SER A 269 -9.16 5.04 -28.93
C SER A 269 -9.38 5.75 -27.61
N SER A 270 -8.57 6.74 -27.31
CA SER A 270 -8.75 7.64 -26.17
C SER A 270 -9.10 9.05 -26.64
N LYS A 271 -9.90 9.76 -25.85
CA LYS A 271 -10.19 11.18 -26.07
C LYS A 271 -9.58 11.99 -24.95
N LYS A 272 -8.62 12.84 -25.30
CA LYS A 272 -8.05 13.82 -24.37
C LYS A 272 -8.89 15.08 -24.40
N SER A 273 -9.27 15.61 -23.27
CA SER A 273 -9.98 16.88 -23.14
C SER A 273 -9.39 17.72 -22.02
N GLU A 274 -9.32 19.00 -22.26
CA GLU A 274 -8.80 20.00 -21.32
C GLU A 274 -9.94 20.97 -21.00
N ASN A 275 -10.28 21.10 -19.72
CA ASN A 275 -11.28 22.04 -19.24
C ASN A 275 -10.56 23.19 -18.54
N ILE A 276 -10.61 24.38 -19.17
CA ILE A 276 -9.96 25.57 -18.67
C ILE A 276 -10.97 26.50 -18.03
N ASN A 277 -10.93 26.62 -16.73
CA ASN A 277 -11.75 27.57 -15.98
C ASN A 277 -10.92 28.78 -15.57
N ARG A 278 -11.34 29.97 -16.02
CA ARG A 278 -10.63 31.24 -15.78
C ARG A 278 -11.50 32.18 -14.98
N LYS A 279 -11.00 32.61 -13.85
CA LYS A 279 -11.58 33.72 -13.09
C LYS A 279 -10.94 35.02 -13.52
N GLN A 280 -11.76 36.00 -13.90
CA GLN A 280 -11.33 37.26 -14.43
C GLN A 280 -11.88 38.41 -13.58
N PHE A 281 -11.09 39.46 -13.44
CA PHE A 281 -11.61 40.75 -12.95
C PHE A 281 -11.48 41.81 -14.04
N LYS A 282 -12.39 42.77 -14.01
CA LYS A 282 -12.35 43.92 -14.91
C LYS A 282 -11.59 45.02 -14.19
N ALA A 283 -10.46 45.43 -14.75
CA ALA A 283 -9.74 46.60 -14.23
C ALA A 283 -10.55 47.88 -14.42
N PRO A 284 -10.54 48.80 -13.43
CA PRO A 284 -11.15 50.11 -13.63
C PRO A 284 -10.42 50.83 -14.74
N LEU A 285 -11.19 51.46 -15.64
CA LEU A 285 -10.64 52.27 -16.72
C LEU A 285 -10.06 53.53 -16.13
N GLN A 286 -8.82 53.85 -16.45
CA GLN A 286 -8.20 55.14 -16.17
C GLN A 286 -8.54 56.15 -17.28
N ILE A 287 -8.64 57.42 -16.96
CA ILE A 287 -8.85 58.44 -17.96
C ILE A 287 -7.62 58.47 -18.88
N GLY A 288 -7.87 58.29 -20.18
CA GLY A 288 -6.77 58.23 -21.19
C GLY A 288 -6.26 56.81 -21.53
N TYR A 289 -6.99 55.74 -21.21
CA TYR A 289 -6.64 54.40 -21.58
C TYR A 289 -6.47 54.25 -23.11
N SER A 290 -5.51 53.41 -23.54
CA SER A 290 -5.34 53.09 -24.94
C SER A 290 -6.26 51.93 -25.37
N LYS A 291 -6.62 51.89 -26.67
CA LYS A 291 -7.44 50.77 -27.21
C LYS A 291 -6.77 49.40 -27.09
N SER A 292 -5.47 49.36 -26.85
CA SER A 292 -4.69 48.14 -26.66
C SER A 292 -4.64 47.65 -25.21
N GLU A 293 -5.13 48.43 -24.26
CA GLU A 293 -5.15 47.98 -22.87
C GLU A 293 -6.18 46.90 -22.63
N ARG A 294 -5.76 45.82 -21.93
CA ARG A 294 -6.63 44.70 -21.56
C ARG A 294 -7.49 45.08 -20.38
N LEU A 295 -8.78 45.23 -20.62
CA LEU A 295 -9.77 45.52 -19.59
C LEU A 295 -10.06 44.36 -18.64
N LYS A 296 -9.73 43.13 -19.07
CA LYS A 296 -9.94 41.91 -18.29
C LYS A 296 -8.61 41.24 -18.02
N THR A 297 -8.33 40.98 -16.78
CA THR A 297 -7.12 40.27 -16.34
C THR A 297 -7.52 38.96 -15.63
N ASN A 298 -6.90 37.87 -16.02
CA ASN A 298 -7.08 36.61 -15.34
C ASN A 298 -6.29 36.64 -14.02
N TYR A 299 -6.94 36.38 -12.89
CA TYR A 299 -6.27 36.27 -11.62
C TYR A 299 -6.18 34.80 -11.12
N ASN A 300 -6.95 33.92 -11.70
CA ASN A 300 -6.88 32.49 -11.42
C ASN A 300 -7.26 31.73 -12.68
N THR A 301 -6.49 30.68 -12.98
CA THR A 301 -6.76 29.74 -14.07
C THR A 301 -6.61 28.33 -13.51
N THR A 302 -7.69 27.57 -13.52
CA THR A 302 -7.67 26.14 -13.18
C THR A 302 -7.77 25.36 -14.48
N ILE A 303 -6.87 24.40 -14.67
CA ILE A 303 -6.85 23.52 -15.82
C ILE A 303 -7.09 22.11 -15.30
N GLU A 304 -8.07 21.44 -15.86
CA GLU A 304 -8.41 20.04 -15.57
C GLU A 304 -8.23 19.23 -16.86
N ASP A 305 -7.23 18.38 -16.84
CA ASP A 305 -6.97 17.43 -17.94
C ASP A 305 -7.74 16.14 -17.66
N SER A 306 -8.43 15.64 -18.66
CA SER A 306 -9.13 14.37 -18.58
C SER A 306 -8.86 13.50 -19.80
N ILE A 307 -8.75 12.20 -19.58
CA ILE A 307 -8.61 11.19 -20.64
C ILE A 307 -9.77 10.23 -20.52
N GLN A 308 -10.61 10.20 -21.54
CA GLN A 308 -11.65 9.20 -21.66
C GLN A 308 -11.11 8.03 -22.49
N VAL A 309 -11.13 6.84 -21.93
CA VAL A 309 -10.67 5.60 -22.58
C VAL A 309 -11.88 4.68 -22.85
N ASN A 310 -11.85 3.97 -23.97
CA ASN A 310 -12.90 3.05 -24.40
C ASN A 310 -12.41 1.60 -24.37
#